data_0a4ae55ae27475e67506d2013ebd057f
#
_entry.id   0a4ae55ae27475e67506d2013ebd057f
#
_cell.length_a   1.000
_cell.length_b   1.000
_cell.length_c   1.000
_cell.angle_alpha   90.00
_cell.angle_beta   90.00
_cell.angle_gamma   90.00
#
_symmetry.space_group_name_H-M   'P 1'
#
loop_
_entity.id
_entity.type
_entity.pdbx_description
1 polymer ?
#
loop_
_entity_poly.entity_id
_entity_poly.type
_entity_poly.pdbx_seq_one_letter_code
_entity_poly.pdbx_strand_id
1 'polypeptide(L)'
;MNIRPLDSVRCYAALQARDTNSDGLFFVGVSTTRIYCRPVCRARLPQVDWCTFYSSAARAEQDGYRPCLRCRPELVPGNLRTSGIGYEVQSTAERIRMGLLMHNNIETLMDELGLQSYQFHQIVEREYGVNATELETTQRLLLAKQLLTDTTLEINDIAHTCGFPSVLHFSDTFTSRYRLNPLSLRKKYPVNEETIILLRLSYRPPLAWNALIRFLCSRGNLRLSQIQNGNYLRIVNLDGCQGWVTAKQDTKRHQIYVQASRSLLPCLIRLQMYLRRLFDLDASPAIIEAHLGNDDVLKPLIANHPGLRIPGTLDIFELGLRAILGQQITVKAARLQSSLPTLLCSPHQYWSDWAASSDYSAICTN
;
A
#
# COMPACT_ATOMS: atom_id res chain seq x y z
N MET A 1 -15.66 -14.79 21.99
CA MET A 1 -14.99 -13.64 21.37
C MET A 1 -13.52 -13.73 21.67
N ASN A 2 -12.70 -14.30 20.79
CA ASN A 2 -11.28 -14.45 21.07
C ASN A 2 -10.47 -13.71 20.00
N ILE A 3 -10.31 -12.40 20.21
CA ILE A 3 -9.13 -11.70 19.69
C ILE A 3 -7.97 -12.39 20.39
N ARG A 4 -7.11 -13.14 19.65
CA ARG A 4 -5.92 -13.73 20.28
C ARG A 4 -5.15 -12.60 20.95
N PRO A 5 -4.97 -12.62 22.28
CA PRO A 5 -4.25 -11.56 22.95
C PRO A 5 -2.84 -11.47 22.36
N LEU A 6 -2.44 -10.26 21.99
CA LEU A 6 -1.07 -10.01 21.59
C LEU A 6 -0.17 -10.33 22.79
N ASP A 7 0.84 -11.16 22.57
CA ASP A 7 1.85 -11.43 23.57
C ASP A 7 2.69 -10.15 23.80
N SER A 8 2.42 -9.45 24.89
CA SER A 8 3.06 -8.18 25.22
C SER A 8 4.58 -8.28 25.33
N VAL A 9 5.09 -9.41 25.79
CA VAL A 9 6.54 -9.65 25.94
C VAL A 9 7.19 -9.73 24.56
N ARG A 10 6.59 -10.52 23.65
CA ARG A 10 7.07 -10.63 22.26
C ARG A 10 6.93 -9.33 21.49
N CYS A 11 5.81 -8.62 21.66
CA CYS A 11 5.60 -7.34 21.02
C CYS A 11 6.62 -6.29 21.48
N TYR A 12 6.93 -6.25 22.78
CA TYR A 12 7.93 -5.34 23.32
C TYR A 12 9.35 -5.70 22.84
N ALA A 13 9.71 -6.98 22.80
CA ALA A 13 10.99 -7.43 22.24
C ALA A 13 11.14 -7.04 20.75
N ALA A 14 10.08 -7.21 19.96
CA ALA A 14 10.07 -6.77 18.56
C ALA A 14 10.20 -5.24 18.41
N LEU A 15 9.58 -4.46 19.32
CA LEU A 15 9.72 -3.02 19.38
C LEU A 15 11.15 -2.59 19.72
N GLN A 16 11.79 -3.24 20.69
CA GLN A 16 13.19 -3.00 21.06
C GLN A 16 14.14 -3.28 19.89
N ALA A 17 13.93 -4.40 19.22
CA ALA A 17 14.71 -4.81 18.05
C ALA A 17 14.41 -3.99 16.79
N ARG A 18 13.32 -3.20 16.80
CA ARG A 18 12.77 -2.52 15.61
C ARG A 18 12.58 -3.50 14.46
N ASP A 19 12.02 -4.66 14.78
CA ASP A 19 11.90 -5.78 13.87
C ASP A 19 10.99 -5.44 12.67
N THR A 20 11.58 -5.43 11.49
CA THR A 20 10.88 -5.14 10.23
C THR A 20 9.90 -6.23 9.83
N ASN A 21 10.10 -7.47 10.29
CA ASN A 21 9.17 -8.57 10.02
C ASN A 21 7.88 -8.43 10.81
N SER A 22 7.96 -7.79 11.98
CA SER A 22 6.79 -7.50 12.82
C SER A 22 6.04 -6.24 12.38
N ASP A 23 6.52 -5.52 11.37
CA ASP A 23 5.89 -4.29 10.90
C ASP A 23 4.52 -4.57 10.25
N GLY A 24 3.48 -3.94 10.80
CA GLY A 24 2.08 -4.17 10.39
C GLY A 24 1.39 -5.34 11.11
N LEU A 25 2.10 -6.12 11.92
CA LEU A 25 1.46 -7.17 12.72
C LEU A 25 0.79 -6.61 13.98
N PHE A 26 1.32 -5.53 14.52
CA PHE A 26 0.76 -4.81 15.66
C PHE A 26 1.19 -3.34 15.64
N PHE A 27 0.55 -2.56 16.50
CA PHE A 27 0.91 -1.18 16.80
C PHE A 27 1.13 -1.04 18.30
N VAL A 28 1.95 -0.06 18.72
CA VAL A 28 2.18 0.25 20.13
C VAL A 28 1.65 1.63 20.46
N GLY A 29 0.67 1.73 21.35
CA GLY A 29 0.19 2.98 21.93
C GLY A 29 1.02 3.35 23.15
N VAL A 30 1.57 4.57 23.20
CA VAL A 30 2.37 5.08 24.30
C VAL A 30 1.51 6.00 25.16
N SER A 31 1.15 5.59 26.37
CA SER A 31 0.19 6.25 27.24
C SER A 31 0.58 7.69 27.58
N THR A 32 1.87 7.97 27.77
CA THR A 32 2.41 9.28 28.13
C THR A 32 2.28 10.32 27.04
N THR A 33 2.26 9.90 25.76
CA THR A 33 2.21 10.81 24.61
C THR A 33 0.89 10.74 23.84
N ARG A 34 0.07 9.73 24.12
CA ARG A 34 -1.14 9.41 23.35
C ARG A 34 -0.87 9.25 21.86
N ILE A 35 0.29 8.67 21.52
CA ILE A 35 0.71 8.40 20.14
C ILE A 35 0.84 6.89 19.96
N TYR A 36 0.31 6.35 18.85
CA TYR A 36 0.62 4.99 18.47
C TYR A 36 1.66 4.93 17.35
N CYS A 37 2.55 3.95 17.45
CA CYS A 37 3.71 3.75 16.58
C CYS A 37 3.71 2.36 15.95
N ARG A 38 4.47 2.24 14.85
CA ARG A 38 4.87 0.96 14.26
C ARG A 38 6.02 0.35 15.09
N PRO A 39 6.22 -0.99 15.07
CA PRO A 39 7.38 -1.63 15.72
C PRO A 39 8.73 -1.04 15.29
N VAL A 40 8.85 -0.65 14.03
CA VAL A 40 10.08 -0.09 13.41
C VAL A 40 10.34 1.39 13.73
N CYS A 41 9.60 1.98 14.68
CA CYS A 41 9.71 3.41 14.99
C CYS A 41 11.09 3.75 15.56
N ARG A 42 11.74 4.79 14.98
CA ARG A 42 13.06 5.29 15.44
C ARG A 42 12.94 6.35 16.55
N ALA A 43 11.79 6.50 17.19
CA ALA A 43 11.64 7.31 18.39
C ALA A 43 12.39 6.65 19.57
N ARG A 44 12.54 7.41 20.68
CA ARG A 44 13.05 6.85 21.94
C ARG A 44 12.14 5.68 22.35
N LEU A 45 12.76 4.56 22.75
CA LEU A 45 12.03 3.41 23.25
C LEU A 45 11.26 3.80 24.53
N PRO A 46 9.93 3.62 24.58
CA PRO A 46 9.15 3.83 25.79
C PRO A 46 9.40 2.74 26.80
N GLN A 47 9.16 3.00 28.08
CA GLN A 47 9.14 1.96 29.11
C GLN A 47 7.96 1.01 28.86
N VAL A 48 8.11 -0.25 29.21
CA VAL A 48 7.13 -1.31 28.96
C VAL A 48 5.76 -1.00 29.60
N ASP A 49 5.75 -0.45 30.79
CA ASP A 49 4.53 -0.10 31.53
C ASP A 49 3.69 0.99 30.87
N TRP A 50 4.28 1.75 29.94
CA TRP A 50 3.58 2.79 29.18
C TRP A 50 3.13 2.31 27.80
N CYS A 51 3.37 1.02 27.49
CA CYS A 51 3.06 0.44 26.19
C CYS A 51 1.78 -0.40 26.24
N THR A 52 0.84 -0.08 25.36
CA THR A 52 -0.31 -0.93 25.05
C THR A 52 -0.19 -1.39 23.61
N PHE A 53 -0.38 -2.68 23.35
CA PHE A 53 -0.23 -3.26 22.03
C PHE A 53 -1.59 -3.49 21.39
N TYR A 54 -1.71 -3.08 20.12
CA TYR A 54 -2.95 -3.10 19.34
C TYR A 54 -2.79 -3.92 18.08
N SER A 55 -3.79 -4.71 17.73
CA SER A 55 -3.82 -5.50 16.50
C SER A 55 -4.10 -4.63 15.26
N SER A 56 -4.71 -3.45 15.45
CA SER A 56 -5.03 -2.52 14.36
C SER A 56 -4.82 -1.07 14.78
N ALA A 57 -4.61 -0.20 13.79
CA ALA A 57 -4.57 1.24 13.98
C ALA A 57 -5.93 1.76 14.48
N ALA A 58 -7.03 1.21 13.94
CA ALA A 58 -8.38 1.63 14.31
C ALA A 58 -8.66 1.39 15.80
N ARG A 59 -8.21 0.26 16.35
CA ARG A 59 -8.36 -0.01 17.79
C ARG A 59 -7.53 0.96 18.64
N ALA A 60 -6.31 1.28 18.22
CA ALA A 60 -5.49 2.27 18.90
C ALA A 60 -6.14 3.67 18.87
N GLU A 61 -6.73 4.05 17.73
CA GLU A 61 -7.43 5.33 17.59
C GLU A 61 -8.71 5.38 18.42
N GLN A 62 -9.46 4.30 18.51
CA GLN A 62 -10.65 4.19 19.36
C GLN A 62 -10.29 4.41 20.85
N ASP A 63 -9.12 3.93 21.29
CA ASP A 63 -8.60 4.17 22.64
C ASP A 63 -7.96 5.56 22.82
N GLY A 64 -8.12 6.46 21.83
CA GLY A 64 -7.71 7.88 21.90
C GLY A 64 -6.24 8.15 21.60
N TYR A 65 -5.55 7.21 20.92
CA TYR A 65 -4.21 7.46 20.41
C TYR A 65 -4.25 8.03 18.99
N ARG A 66 -3.30 8.88 18.66
CA ARG A 66 -3.13 9.40 17.30
C ARG A 66 -1.90 8.79 16.61
N PRO A 67 -1.86 8.75 15.26
CA PRO A 67 -0.74 8.20 14.53
C PRO A 67 0.55 9.00 14.70
N CYS A 68 1.66 8.29 14.85
CA CYS A 68 2.99 8.89 14.90
C CYS A 68 3.35 9.57 13.58
N LEU A 69 3.86 10.81 13.65
CA LEU A 69 4.32 11.56 12.47
C LEU A 69 5.70 11.09 11.98
N ARG A 70 6.49 10.44 12.84
CA ARG A 70 7.84 9.97 12.52
C ARG A 70 7.85 8.62 11.79
N CYS A 71 7.21 7.58 12.38
CA CYS A 71 7.17 6.25 11.77
C CYS A 71 6.03 6.07 10.77
N ARG A 72 5.06 7.00 10.75
CA ARG A 72 4.02 7.07 9.73
C ARG A 72 3.22 5.76 9.61
N PRO A 73 2.31 5.47 10.56
CA PRO A 73 1.49 4.25 10.53
C PRO A 73 0.69 4.04 9.24
N GLU A 74 0.35 5.13 8.53
CA GLU A 74 -0.32 5.07 7.23
C GLU A 74 0.50 4.37 6.13
N LEU A 75 1.82 4.23 6.33
CA LEU A 75 2.72 3.58 5.37
C LEU A 75 2.97 2.11 5.72
N VAL A 76 2.30 1.56 6.72
CA VAL A 76 2.52 0.17 7.14
C VAL A 76 2.28 -0.81 5.98
N PRO A 77 3.14 -1.82 5.77
CA PRO A 77 2.82 -2.92 4.86
C PRO A 77 1.55 -3.66 5.31
N GLY A 78 0.79 -4.19 4.36
CA GLY A 78 -0.40 -4.98 4.65
C GLY A 78 -0.09 -6.16 5.59
N ASN A 79 -1.09 -6.61 6.32
CA ASN A 79 -0.95 -7.66 7.31
C ASN A 79 -1.37 -9.01 6.72
N LEU A 80 -0.42 -9.80 6.29
CA LEU A 80 -0.62 -11.22 6.03
C LEU A 80 -0.43 -11.97 7.36
N ARG A 81 -1.49 -12.03 8.18
CA ARG A 81 -1.48 -12.89 9.36
C ARG A 81 -1.55 -14.35 8.93
N THR A 82 -0.44 -15.04 8.95
CA THR A 82 -0.33 -16.46 8.57
C THR A 82 -0.70 -17.44 9.69
N SER A 83 -1.10 -16.96 10.85
CA SER A 83 -1.27 -17.80 12.03
C SER A 83 -2.72 -18.23 12.27
N GLY A 84 -3.07 -19.43 11.79
CA GLY A 84 -4.16 -20.24 12.36
C GLY A 84 -5.60 -19.82 12.06
N ILE A 85 -5.82 -18.84 11.20
CA ILE A 85 -7.13 -18.51 10.64
C ILE A 85 -7.15 -19.03 9.22
N GLY A 86 -8.21 -19.72 8.81
CA GLY A 86 -8.31 -20.24 7.45
C GLY A 86 -8.05 -19.15 6.41
N TYR A 87 -7.36 -19.48 5.35
CA TYR A 87 -7.01 -18.58 4.24
C TYR A 87 -8.22 -17.77 3.73
N GLU A 88 -9.41 -18.36 3.74
CA GLU A 88 -10.66 -17.72 3.33
C GLU A 88 -11.05 -16.52 4.19
N VAL A 89 -10.96 -16.65 5.52
CA VAL A 89 -11.34 -15.56 6.43
C VAL A 89 -10.34 -14.42 6.34
N GLN A 90 -9.06 -14.72 6.20
CA GLN A 90 -8.03 -13.69 6.03
C GLN A 90 -8.16 -12.96 4.69
N SER A 91 -8.40 -13.69 3.61
CA SER A 91 -8.63 -13.09 2.28
C SER A 91 -9.88 -12.21 2.28
N THR A 92 -10.92 -12.62 3.00
CA THR A 92 -12.17 -11.86 3.15
C THR A 92 -11.93 -10.58 3.98
N ALA A 93 -11.26 -10.66 5.13
CA ALA A 93 -10.92 -9.48 5.93
C ALA A 93 -10.10 -8.45 5.15
N GLU A 94 -9.14 -8.92 4.35
CA GLU A 94 -8.35 -8.03 3.48
C GLU A 94 -9.20 -7.41 2.35
N ARG A 95 -10.12 -8.17 1.75
CA ARG A 95 -11.08 -7.64 0.78
C ARG A 95 -12.01 -6.60 1.40
N ILE A 96 -12.50 -6.85 2.62
CA ILE A 96 -13.30 -5.88 3.38
C ILE A 96 -12.50 -4.60 3.60
N ARG A 97 -11.27 -4.70 4.10
CA ARG A 97 -10.40 -3.54 4.33
C ARG A 97 -10.19 -2.73 3.05
N MET A 98 -9.92 -3.40 1.94
CA MET A 98 -9.75 -2.75 0.65
C MET A 98 -11.06 -2.14 0.13
N GLY A 99 -12.15 -2.85 0.27
CA GLY A 99 -13.47 -2.42 -0.18
C GLY A 99 -13.99 -1.19 0.57
N LEU A 100 -13.78 -1.12 1.89
CA LEU A 100 -14.15 0.04 2.69
C LEU A 100 -13.46 1.35 2.25
N LEU A 101 -12.27 1.26 1.66
CA LEU A 101 -11.60 2.43 1.07
C LEU A 101 -12.18 2.84 -0.28
N MET A 102 -12.76 1.88 -1.02
CA MET A 102 -13.18 2.08 -2.41
C MET A 102 -14.66 2.42 -2.54
N HIS A 103 -15.47 1.92 -1.62
CA HIS A 103 -16.92 2.06 -1.67
C HIS A 103 -17.41 3.10 -0.68
N ASN A 104 -18.32 3.94 -1.14
CA ASN A 104 -18.98 4.92 -0.27
C ASN A 104 -20.12 4.31 0.54
N ASN A 105 -20.47 3.03 0.28
CA ASN A 105 -21.57 2.32 0.94
C ASN A 105 -21.14 0.90 1.32
N ILE A 106 -21.26 0.59 2.61
CA ILE A 106 -20.95 -0.73 3.19
C ILE A 106 -21.90 -1.80 2.62
N GLU A 107 -23.15 -1.47 2.31
CA GLU A 107 -24.13 -2.40 1.78
C GLU A 107 -23.69 -2.94 0.41
N THR A 108 -23.28 -2.05 -0.50
CA THR A 108 -22.72 -2.46 -1.81
C THR A 108 -21.53 -3.38 -1.66
N LEU A 109 -20.66 -3.10 -0.69
CA LEU A 109 -19.51 -3.96 -0.42
C LEU A 109 -19.92 -5.34 0.10
N MET A 110 -20.92 -5.41 0.98
CA MET A 110 -21.45 -6.70 1.47
C MET A 110 -22.03 -7.53 0.35
N ASP A 111 -22.80 -6.91 -0.56
CA ASP A 111 -23.38 -7.59 -1.72
C ASP A 111 -22.29 -8.14 -2.66
N GLU A 112 -21.27 -7.35 -2.96
CA GLU A 112 -20.11 -7.79 -3.79
C GLU A 112 -19.32 -8.95 -3.16
N LEU A 113 -19.26 -8.99 -1.83
CA LEU A 113 -18.59 -10.06 -1.08
C LEU A 113 -19.46 -11.29 -0.88
N GLY A 114 -20.77 -11.19 -1.16
CA GLY A 114 -21.76 -12.24 -0.86
C GLY A 114 -21.93 -12.49 0.64
N LEU A 115 -21.71 -11.46 1.48
CA LEU A 115 -21.77 -11.56 2.93
C LEU A 115 -23.08 -10.98 3.48
N GLN A 116 -23.68 -11.67 4.44
CA GLN A 116 -24.74 -11.09 5.24
C GLN A 116 -24.18 -10.05 6.23
N SER A 117 -24.96 -9.04 6.57
CA SER A 117 -24.55 -7.94 7.46
C SER A 117 -23.91 -8.45 8.77
N TYR A 118 -24.49 -9.46 9.39
CA TYR A 118 -23.95 -10.07 10.60
C TYR A 118 -22.55 -10.66 10.40
N GLN A 119 -22.33 -11.41 9.32
CA GLN A 119 -21.04 -12.02 9.00
C GLN A 119 -19.96 -10.96 8.74
N PHE A 120 -20.32 -9.92 7.98
CA PHE A 120 -19.45 -8.79 7.70
C PHE A 120 -18.99 -8.11 8.99
N HIS A 121 -19.92 -7.73 9.86
CA HIS A 121 -19.61 -7.07 11.13
C HIS A 121 -18.79 -7.96 12.07
N GLN A 122 -19.09 -9.26 12.15
CA GLN A 122 -18.29 -10.21 12.93
C GLN A 122 -16.83 -10.31 12.44
N ILE A 123 -16.62 -10.38 11.12
CA ILE A 123 -15.28 -10.46 10.54
C ILE A 123 -14.51 -9.19 10.88
N VAL A 124 -15.12 -8.01 10.69
CA VAL A 124 -14.46 -6.73 10.99
C VAL A 124 -14.11 -6.63 12.46
N GLU A 125 -15.04 -6.90 13.36
CA GLU A 125 -14.81 -6.81 14.81
C GLU A 125 -13.75 -7.82 15.29
N ARG A 126 -13.80 -9.03 14.76
CA ARG A 126 -12.83 -10.08 15.09
C ARG A 126 -11.40 -9.76 14.63
N GLU A 127 -11.25 -9.23 13.41
CA GLU A 127 -9.93 -9.01 12.81
C GLU A 127 -9.32 -7.67 13.21
N TYR A 128 -10.15 -6.64 13.37
CA TYR A 128 -9.65 -5.27 13.62
C TYR A 128 -9.97 -4.74 15.02
N GLY A 129 -10.85 -5.41 15.77
CA GLY A 129 -11.22 -5.04 17.14
C GLY A 129 -12.12 -3.80 17.23
N VAL A 130 -12.72 -3.37 16.13
CA VAL A 130 -13.59 -2.20 16.00
C VAL A 130 -14.75 -2.50 15.04
N ASN A 131 -15.79 -1.69 15.04
CA ASN A 131 -16.86 -1.79 14.04
C ASN A 131 -16.39 -1.25 12.67
N ALA A 132 -17.18 -1.53 11.63
CA ALA A 132 -16.84 -1.18 10.25
C ALA A 132 -16.70 0.34 10.02
N THR A 133 -17.56 1.15 10.64
CA THR A 133 -17.53 2.61 10.52
C THR A 133 -16.26 3.21 11.12
N GLU A 134 -15.84 2.69 12.27
CA GLU A 134 -14.57 3.09 12.90
C GLU A 134 -13.35 2.69 12.05
N LEU A 135 -13.37 1.48 11.49
CA LEU A 135 -12.31 1.01 10.59
C LEU A 135 -12.23 1.88 9.35
N GLU A 136 -13.35 2.15 8.71
CA GLU A 136 -13.45 3.01 7.53
C GLU A 136 -12.94 4.43 7.81
N THR A 137 -13.39 5.04 8.91
CA THR A 137 -12.97 6.38 9.31
C THR A 137 -11.45 6.44 9.53
N THR A 138 -10.87 5.46 10.24
CA THR A 138 -9.43 5.37 10.44
C THR A 138 -8.68 5.25 9.11
N GLN A 139 -9.16 4.40 8.19
CA GLN A 139 -8.53 4.22 6.88
C GLN A 139 -8.54 5.51 6.06
N ARG A 140 -9.68 6.20 6.01
CA ARG A 140 -9.83 7.50 5.32
C ARG A 140 -8.91 8.57 5.92
N LEU A 141 -8.82 8.66 7.25
CA LEU A 141 -7.95 9.63 7.92
C LEU A 141 -6.46 9.33 7.74
N LEU A 142 -6.05 8.05 7.76
CA LEU A 142 -4.67 7.66 7.49
C LEU A 142 -4.27 7.95 6.05
N LEU A 143 -5.15 7.70 5.08
CA LEU A 143 -4.92 8.08 3.69
C LEU A 143 -4.82 9.60 3.55
N ALA A 144 -5.75 10.35 4.14
CA ALA A 144 -5.70 11.81 4.12
C ALA A 144 -4.39 12.34 4.72
N LYS A 145 -3.94 11.78 5.85
CA LYS A 145 -2.65 12.11 6.45
C LYS A 145 -1.49 11.82 5.49
N GLN A 146 -1.52 10.72 4.75
CA GLN A 146 -0.52 10.41 3.74
C GLN A 146 -0.51 11.47 2.63
N LEU A 147 -1.67 11.81 2.07
CA LEU A 147 -1.78 12.80 1.00
C LEU A 147 -1.36 14.21 1.46
N LEU A 148 -1.74 14.62 2.67
CA LEU A 148 -1.31 15.90 3.26
C LEU A 148 0.21 16.00 3.40
N THR A 149 0.89 14.90 3.68
CA THR A 149 2.34 14.91 3.94
C THR A 149 3.19 14.60 2.72
N ASP A 150 2.65 13.94 1.70
CA ASP A 150 3.40 13.45 0.54
C ASP A 150 3.07 14.17 -0.76
N THR A 151 1.97 14.93 -0.81
CA THR A 151 1.52 15.59 -2.04
C THR A 151 1.31 17.09 -1.85
N THR A 152 1.21 17.80 -2.97
CA THR A 152 0.83 19.22 -3.04
C THR A 152 -0.68 19.41 -3.32
N LEU A 153 -1.46 18.33 -3.33
CA LEU A 153 -2.89 18.36 -3.61
C LEU A 153 -3.62 19.34 -2.69
N GLU A 154 -4.60 20.04 -3.21
CA GLU A 154 -5.44 20.91 -2.42
C GLU A 154 -6.25 20.15 -1.38
N ILE A 155 -6.59 20.81 -0.27
CA ILE A 155 -7.33 20.16 0.81
C ILE A 155 -8.70 19.65 0.35
N ASN A 156 -9.30 20.34 -0.62
CA ASN A 156 -10.56 19.93 -1.23
C ASN A 156 -10.40 18.61 -1.99
N ASP A 157 -9.36 18.48 -2.81
CA ASP A 157 -9.03 17.25 -3.53
C ASP A 157 -8.77 16.10 -2.57
N ILE A 158 -8.01 16.37 -1.48
CA ILE A 158 -7.71 15.36 -0.46
C ILE A 158 -8.98 14.88 0.24
N ALA A 159 -9.86 15.80 0.66
CA ALA A 159 -11.11 15.45 1.33
C ALA A 159 -11.98 14.55 0.44
N HIS A 160 -12.20 14.94 -0.81
CA HIS A 160 -13.00 14.16 -1.76
C HIS A 160 -12.35 12.82 -2.12
N THR A 161 -11.03 12.79 -2.40
CA THR A 161 -10.30 11.55 -2.69
C THR A 161 -10.39 10.56 -1.53
N CYS A 162 -10.41 11.05 -0.28
CA CYS A 162 -10.55 10.21 0.90
C CYS A 162 -12.01 9.86 1.25
N GLY A 163 -12.98 10.24 0.41
CA GLY A 163 -14.40 9.90 0.59
C GLY A 163 -15.12 10.73 1.64
N PHE A 164 -14.64 11.92 1.98
CA PHE A 164 -15.36 12.84 2.86
C PHE A 164 -16.35 13.71 2.06
N PRO A 165 -17.56 13.95 2.59
CA PRO A 165 -18.59 14.71 1.87
C PRO A 165 -18.25 16.20 1.71
N SER A 166 -17.39 16.74 2.58
CA SER A 166 -16.92 18.14 2.51
C SER A 166 -15.60 18.33 3.22
N VAL A 167 -14.90 19.43 2.89
CA VAL A 167 -13.67 19.85 3.58
C VAL A 167 -13.92 20.13 5.06
N LEU A 168 -15.08 20.69 5.40
CA LEU A 168 -15.45 20.98 6.78
C LEU A 168 -15.55 19.69 7.59
N HIS A 169 -16.35 18.72 7.10
CA HIS A 169 -16.49 17.42 7.75
C HIS A 169 -15.15 16.68 7.89
N PHE A 170 -14.32 16.73 6.85
CA PHE A 170 -12.95 16.19 6.91
C PHE A 170 -12.12 16.86 8.01
N SER A 171 -12.09 18.20 8.04
CA SER A 171 -11.26 18.96 8.98
C SER A 171 -11.69 18.75 10.43
N ASP A 172 -13.00 18.72 10.69
CA ASP A 172 -13.57 18.45 12.01
C ASP A 172 -13.25 17.03 12.48
N THR A 173 -13.46 16.04 11.62
CA THR A 173 -13.18 14.62 11.93
C THR A 173 -11.68 14.42 12.19
N PHE A 174 -10.81 14.99 11.34
CA PHE A 174 -9.36 14.90 11.47
C PHE A 174 -8.86 15.55 12.75
N THR A 175 -9.34 16.78 13.05
CA THR A 175 -8.93 17.53 14.24
C THR A 175 -9.43 16.87 15.52
N SER A 176 -10.68 16.40 15.53
CA SER A 176 -11.25 15.67 16.67
C SER A 176 -10.47 14.40 16.98
N ARG A 177 -10.15 13.61 15.95
CA ARG A 177 -9.49 12.30 16.11
C ARG A 177 -7.99 12.45 16.41
N TYR A 178 -7.28 13.30 15.66
CA TYR A 178 -5.81 13.39 15.75
C TYR A 178 -5.32 14.58 16.59
N ARG A 179 -6.21 15.50 16.98
CA ARG A 179 -5.87 16.75 17.70
C ARG A 179 -4.81 17.58 16.98
N LEU A 180 -4.85 17.56 15.65
CA LEU A 180 -3.95 18.25 14.75
C LEU A 180 -4.76 18.94 13.66
N ASN A 181 -4.37 20.15 13.30
CA ASN A 181 -4.93 20.81 12.12
C ASN A 181 -4.38 20.17 10.86
N PRO A 182 -5.21 19.70 9.89
CA PRO A 182 -4.74 19.10 8.64
C PRO A 182 -3.71 19.96 7.91
N LEU A 183 -3.93 21.28 7.83
CA LEU A 183 -3.03 22.20 7.14
C LEU A 183 -1.65 22.30 7.79
N SER A 184 -1.55 22.07 9.11
CA SER A 184 -0.26 22.10 9.82
C SER A 184 0.65 20.93 9.45
N LEU A 185 0.11 19.87 8.87
CA LEU A 185 0.89 18.72 8.40
C LEU A 185 1.48 18.92 7.00
N ARG A 186 1.01 19.92 6.27
CA ARG A 186 1.51 20.19 4.92
C ARG A 186 2.95 20.69 4.99
N LYS A 187 3.85 20.00 4.35
CA LYS A 187 5.18 20.51 4.10
C LYS A 187 5.10 21.61 3.04
N LYS A 188 5.83 22.69 3.22
CA LYS A 188 6.07 23.67 2.17
C LYS A 188 7.01 23.01 1.14
N TYR A 189 6.45 22.34 0.16
CA TYR A 189 7.21 21.98 -1.03
C TYR A 189 7.29 23.24 -1.90
N PRO A 190 8.44 23.51 -2.55
CA PRO A 190 8.45 24.50 -3.62
C PRO A 190 7.37 24.08 -4.62
N VAL A 191 6.56 25.06 -5.01
CA VAL A 191 5.50 24.90 -6.02
C VAL A 191 6.21 24.69 -7.36
N ASN A 192 6.69 23.50 -7.59
CA ASN A 192 7.06 23.02 -8.90
C ASN A 192 6.06 21.95 -9.29
N GLU A 193 5.17 22.41 -10.17
CA GLU A 193 4.35 21.61 -11.07
C GLU A 193 3.25 20.75 -10.43
N GLU A 194 2.09 21.29 -10.59
CA GLU A 194 0.73 20.83 -10.30
C GLU A 194 0.34 19.48 -10.94
N THR A 195 1.26 18.77 -11.57
CA THR A 195 0.97 17.64 -12.46
C THR A 195 1.29 16.27 -11.88
N ILE A 196 2.03 16.19 -10.79
CA ILE A 196 2.55 14.91 -10.27
C ILE A 196 2.04 14.61 -8.86
N ILE A 197 1.56 13.38 -8.67
CA ILE A 197 1.21 12.82 -7.35
C ILE A 197 2.37 12.00 -6.86
N LEU A 198 2.84 12.26 -5.64
CA LEU A 198 3.89 11.47 -4.99
C LEU A 198 3.25 10.52 -3.96
N LEU A 199 3.58 9.23 -4.06
CA LEU A 199 3.16 8.21 -3.11
C LEU A 199 4.38 7.46 -2.56
N ARG A 200 4.25 6.97 -1.32
CA ARG A 200 5.23 6.08 -0.69
C ARG A 200 4.56 4.80 -0.28
N LEU A 201 5.11 3.68 -0.71
CA LEU A 201 4.59 2.35 -0.43
C LEU A 201 5.67 1.57 0.31
N SER A 202 5.47 1.28 1.60
CA SER A 202 6.43 0.47 2.36
C SER A 202 6.28 -1.01 2.04
N TYR A 203 7.38 -1.74 2.18
CA TYR A 203 7.46 -3.20 2.04
C TYR A 203 8.31 -3.80 3.17
N ARG A 204 8.17 -5.11 3.43
CA ARG A 204 9.07 -5.86 4.32
C ARG A 204 10.30 -6.30 3.54
N PRO A 205 11.52 -5.99 4.03
CA PRO A 205 12.75 -6.46 3.40
C PRO A 205 12.95 -7.98 3.60
N PRO A 206 13.73 -8.63 2.71
CA PRO A 206 14.33 -8.11 1.51
C PRO A 206 13.35 -7.97 0.35
N LEU A 207 13.73 -7.22 -0.69
CA LEU A 207 12.98 -7.10 -1.94
C LEU A 207 13.96 -7.11 -3.11
N ALA A 208 13.88 -8.13 -3.96
CA ALA A 208 14.67 -8.29 -5.17
C ALA A 208 14.12 -7.39 -6.30
N TRP A 209 14.18 -6.07 -6.11
CA TRP A 209 13.58 -5.06 -6.99
C TRP A 209 13.95 -5.21 -8.46
N ASN A 210 15.24 -5.33 -8.75
CA ASN A 210 15.71 -5.44 -10.13
C ASN A 210 15.25 -6.72 -10.83
N ALA A 211 15.09 -7.81 -10.09
CA ALA A 211 14.54 -9.06 -10.65
C ALA A 211 13.04 -8.88 -10.94
N LEU A 212 12.31 -8.26 -10.01
CA LEU A 212 10.87 -8.01 -10.12
C LEU A 212 10.55 -7.12 -11.34
N ILE A 213 11.19 -5.94 -11.48
CA ILE A 213 10.88 -5.03 -12.59
C ILE A 213 11.33 -5.61 -13.94
N ARG A 214 12.44 -6.34 -13.99
CA ARG A 214 12.85 -7.08 -15.20
C ARG A 214 11.80 -8.11 -15.60
N PHE A 215 11.27 -8.87 -14.65
CA PHE A 215 10.21 -9.83 -14.91
C PHE A 215 8.95 -9.13 -15.44
N LEU A 216 8.50 -8.06 -14.78
CA LEU A 216 7.32 -7.29 -15.21
C LEU A 216 7.48 -6.76 -16.64
N CYS A 217 8.64 -6.19 -16.97
CA CYS A 217 8.90 -5.69 -18.32
C CYS A 217 9.12 -6.81 -19.35
N SER A 218 9.70 -7.96 -18.94
CA SER A 218 9.88 -9.09 -19.85
C SER A 218 8.57 -9.80 -20.21
N ARG A 219 7.57 -9.71 -19.35
CA ARG A 219 6.25 -10.33 -19.53
C ARG A 219 5.17 -9.34 -19.93
N GLY A 220 5.37 -8.03 -19.66
CA GLY A 220 4.44 -6.97 -19.97
C GLY A 220 4.43 -6.54 -21.43
N ASN A 221 3.47 -5.69 -21.77
CA ASN A 221 3.40 -5.06 -23.08
C ASN A 221 4.56 -4.04 -23.24
N LEU A 222 5.31 -4.16 -24.32
CA LEU A 222 6.47 -3.32 -24.63
C LEU A 222 6.15 -1.82 -24.74
N ARG A 223 4.91 -1.50 -25.11
CA ARG A 223 4.46 -0.12 -25.28
C ARG A 223 3.96 0.50 -23.98
N LEU A 224 3.60 -0.33 -22.99
CA LEU A 224 3.00 0.13 -21.74
C LEU A 224 3.98 0.16 -20.57
N SER A 225 5.07 -0.62 -20.60
CA SER A 225 6.03 -0.69 -19.49
C SER A 225 7.48 -0.73 -19.96
N GLN A 226 8.34 -0.02 -19.25
CA GLN A 226 9.78 0.01 -19.50
C GLN A 226 10.58 0.22 -18.22
N ILE A 227 11.89 -0.05 -18.30
CA ILE A 227 12.84 0.24 -17.24
C ILE A 227 13.75 1.36 -17.72
N GLN A 228 13.87 2.41 -16.90
CA GLN A 228 14.80 3.49 -17.16
C GLN A 228 15.57 3.83 -15.89
N ASN A 229 16.89 3.77 -15.94
CA ASN A 229 17.77 4.06 -14.79
C ASN A 229 17.40 3.29 -13.50
N GLY A 230 16.97 2.02 -13.63
CA GLY A 230 16.52 1.20 -12.50
C GLY A 230 15.14 1.51 -11.97
N ASN A 231 14.42 2.44 -12.59
CA ASN A 231 13.03 2.76 -12.28
C ASN A 231 12.10 1.98 -13.21
N TYR A 232 10.97 1.54 -12.68
CA TYR A 232 9.89 0.95 -13.45
C TYR A 232 8.93 2.06 -13.89
N LEU A 233 8.65 2.13 -15.17
CA LEU A 233 7.71 3.09 -15.78
C LEU A 233 6.58 2.31 -16.41
N ARG A 234 5.33 2.80 -16.24
CA ARG A 234 4.16 2.18 -16.85
C ARG A 234 3.07 3.21 -17.17
N ILE A 235 2.44 3.02 -18.33
CA ILE A 235 1.17 3.65 -18.68
C ILE A 235 0.05 2.82 -18.05
N VAL A 236 -0.89 3.49 -17.40
CA VAL A 236 -1.98 2.90 -16.64
C VAL A 236 -3.30 3.44 -17.17
N ASN A 237 -4.26 2.52 -17.34
CA ASN A 237 -5.67 2.84 -17.55
C ASN A 237 -6.48 2.10 -16.46
N LEU A 238 -7.07 2.87 -15.56
CA LEU A 238 -7.88 2.36 -14.44
C LEU A 238 -9.22 3.07 -14.47
N ASP A 239 -10.30 2.32 -14.73
CA ASP A 239 -11.68 2.84 -14.70
C ASP A 239 -11.86 4.14 -15.52
N GLY A 240 -11.23 4.20 -16.70
CA GLY A 240 -11.27 5.37 -17.58
C GLY A 240 -10.28 6.47 -17.22
N CYS A 241 -9.58 6.40 -16.09
CA CYS A 241 -8.48 7.30 -15.77
C CYS A 241 -7.21 6.81 -16.45
N GLN A 242 -6.66 7.60 -17.35
CA GLN A 242 -5.42 7.28 -18.06
C GLN A 242 -4.28 8.17 -17.57
N GLY A 243 -3.11 7.56 -17.42
CA GLY A 243 -1.94 8.29 -16.99
C GLY A 243 -0.69 7.41 -16.96
N TRP A 244 0.38 7.95 -16.40
CA TRP A 244 1.62 7.23 -16.21
C TRP A 244 1.99 7.11 -14.73
N VAL A 245 2.77 6.08 -14.42
CA VAL A 245 3.39 5.91 -13.11
C VAL A 245 4.87 5.60 -13.29
N THR A 246 5.69 6.10 -12.37
CA THR A 246 7.07 5.65 -12.19
C THR A 246 7.25 5.13 -10.79
N ALA A 247 8.06 4.09 -10.62
CA ALA A 247 8.33 3.50 -9.32
C ALA A 247 9.83 3.26 -9.13
N LYS A 248 10.35 3.71 -7.99
CA LYS A 248 11.77 3.61 -7.60
C LYS A 248 11.90 3.01 -6.21
N GLN A 249 12.82 2.09 -6.01
CA GLN A 249 13.12 1.53 -4.69
C GLN A 249 14.00 2.47 -3.85
N ASP A 250 13.61 2.69 -2.58
CA ASP A 250 14.47 3.20 -1.51
C ASP A 250 14.79 2.06 -0.53
N THR A 251 15.98 1.50 -0.66
CA THR A 251 16.42 0.39 0.20
C THR A 251 16.68 0.81 1.65
N LYS A 252 17.05 2.08 1.89
CA LYS A 252 17.33 2.60 3.25
C LYS A 252 16.07 2.72 4.09
N ARG A 253 14.93 3.03 3.45
CA ARG A 253 13.63 3.21 4.13
C ARG A 253 12.68 2.05 3.92
N HIS A 254 13.06 1.05 3.11
CA HIS A 254 12.22 -0.07 2.69
C HIS A 254 10.89 0.42 2.10
N GLN A 255 11.01 1.33 1.12
CA GLN A 255 9.88 1.96 0.46
C GLN A 255 10.06 1.96 -1.05
N ILE A 256 8.93 1.95 -1.75
CA ILE A 256 8.86 2.29 -3.18
C ILE A 256 8.31 3.71 -3.27
N TYR A 257 9.07 4.61 -3.88
CA TYR A 257 8.61 5.92 -4.29
C TYR A 257 7.90 5.81 -5.62
N VAL A 258 6.67 6.26 -5.66
CA VAL A 258 5.86 6.29 -6.87
C VAL A 258 5.53 7.73 -7.22
N GLN A 259 5.77 8.09 -8.48
CA GLN A 259 5.21 9.30 -9.08
C GLN A 259 4.10 8.87 -10.03
N ALA A 260 3.01 9.58 -10.02
CA ALA A 260 1.86 9.34 -10.90
C ALA A 260 1.35 10.66 -11.47
N SER A 261 0.87 10.63 -12.70
CA SER A 261 0.23 11.78 -13.32
C SER A 261 -1.05 12.18 -12.55
N ARG A 262 -1.36 13.48 -12.50
CA ARG A 262 -2.54 14.02 -11.81
C ARG A 262 -3.86 13.47 -12.37
N SER A 263 -3.87 13.09 -13.64
CA SER A 263 -5.02 12.45 -14.28
C SER A 263 -5.50 11.16 -13.56
N LEU A 264 -4.62 10.52 -12.79
CA LEU A 264 -4.93 9.33 -11.99
C LEU A 264 -5.49 9.65 -10.59
N LEU A 265 -5.67 10.93 -10.24
CA LEU A 265 -6.18 11.34 -8.92
C LEU A 265 -7.55 10.72 -8.59
N PRO A 266 -8.54 10.67 -9.51
CA PRO A 266 -9.83 10.06 -9.20
C PRO A 266 -9.74 8.56 -8.88
N CYS A 267 -8.68 7.89 -9.38
CA CYS A 267 -8.44 6.46 -9.17
C CYS A 267 -7.32 6.18 -8.16
N LEU A 268 -6.90 7.17 -7.37
CA LEU A 268 -5.67 7.10 -6.58
C LEU A 268 -5.66 5.93 -5.56
N ILE A 269 -6.77 5.69 -4.91
CA ILE A 269 -6.91 4.59 -3.94
C ILE A 269 -6.71 3.25 -4.65
N ARG A 270 -7.38 3.05 -5.79
CA ARG A 270 -7.24 1.83 -6.59
C ARG A 270 -5.81 1.69 -7.13
N LEU A 271 -5.23 2.78 -7.64
CA LEU A 271 -3.86 2.79 -8.10
C LEU A 271 -2.89 2.33 -7.01
N GLN A 272 -3.01 2.86 -5.79
CA GLN A 272 -2.18 2.47 -4.67
C GLN A 272 -2.32 0.97 -4.35
N MET A 273 -3.53 0.44 -4.34
CA MET A 273 -3.80 -0.98 -4.10
C MET A 273 -3.22 -1.86 -5.21
N TYR A 274 -3.45 -1.50 -6.46
CA TYR A 274 -2.92 -2.24 -7.60
C TYR A 274 -1.38 -2.24 -7.64
N LEU A 275 -0.74 -1.12 -7.32
CA LEU A 275 0.73 -1.05 -7.22
C LEU A 275 1.27 -1.92 -6.08
N ARG A 276 0.59 -1.95 -4.92
CA ARG A 276 0.96 -2.87 -3.84
C ARG A 276 0.89 -4.32 -4.27
N ARG A 277 -0.18 -4.70 -5.00
CA ARG A 277 -0.35 -6.03 -5.57
C ARG A 277 0.65 -6.32 -6.69
N LEU A 278 0.88 -5.36 -7.59
CA LEU A 278 1.81 -5.52 -8.71
C LEU A 278 3.21 -5.87 -8.23
N PHE A 279 3.67 -5.20 -7.15
CA PHE A 279 5.00 -5.40 -6.58
C PHE A 279 5.03 -6.38 -5.40
N ASP A 280 3.88 -6.96 -5.03
CA ASP A 280 3.74 -7.89 -3.89
C ASP A 280 4.35 -7.31 -2.59
N LEU A 281 4.02 -6.05 -2.27
CA LEU A 281 4.64 -5.31 -1.18
C LEU A 281 4.16 -5.76 0.21
N ASP A 282 3.06 -6.49 0.28
CA ASP A 282 2.46 -6.95 1.54
C ASP A 282 2.99 -8.33 1.96
N ALA A 283 3.73 -9.02 1.11
CA ALA A 283 4.37 -10.29 1.41
C ALA A 283 5.30 -10.21 2.63
N SER A 284 5.44 -11.32 3.32
CA SER A 284 6.37 -11.52 4.44
C SER A 284 7.50 -12.46 4.01
N PRO A 285 8.58 -11.94 3.39
CA PRO A 285 9.64 -12.77 2.81
C PRO A 285 10.28 -13.68 3.85
N ALA A 286 10.53 -13.21 5.07
CA ALA A 286 11.12 -14.03 6.13
C ALA A 286 10.30 -15.30 6.43
N ILE A 287 8.96 -15.20 6.41
CA ILE A 287 8.08 -16.37 6.65
C ILE A 287 8.09 -17.30 5.43
N ILE A 288 7.98 -16.72 4.23
CA ILE A 288 7.96 -17.49 2.98
C ILE A 288 9.28 -18.22 2.79
N GLU A 289 10.40 -17.53 2.94
CA GLU A 289 11.74 -18.08 2.75
C GLU A 289 12.07 -19.12 3.82
N ALA A 290 11.66 -18.91 5.08
CA ALA A 290 11.82 -19.90 6.13
C ALA A 290 11.03 -21.18 5.85
N HIS A 291 9.80 -21.06 5.34
CA HIS A 291 8.97 -22.22 4.99
C HIS A 291 9.54 -22.99 3.81
N LEU A 292 9.85 -22.30 2.70
CA LEU A 292 10.40 -22.93 1.49
C LEU A 292 11.83 -23.46 1.72
N GLY A 293 12.59 -22.84 2.62
CA GLY A 293 13.95 -23.27 2.98
C GLY A 293 14.03 -24.61 3.76
N ASN A 294 12.88 -25.20 4.13
CA ASN A 294 12.83 -26.56 4.67
C ASN A 294 12.97 -27.64 3.58
N ASP A 295 12.80 -27.27 2.30
CA ASP A 295 13.00 -28.18 1.17
C ASP A 295 14.45 -28.09 0.68
N ASP A 296 15.13 -29.24 0.57
CA ASP A 296 16.55 -29.32 0.21
C ASP A 296 16.85 -28.81 -1.20
N VAL A 297 15.90 -28.89 -2.13
CA VAL A 297 16.03 -28.41 -3.51
C VAL A 297 15.84 -26.90 -3.58
N LEU A 298 14.87 -26.36 -2.83
CA LEU A 298 14.55 -24.93 -2.84
C LEU A 298 15.52 -24.11 -2.01
N LYS A 299 16.05 -24.67 -0.93
CA LYS A 299 16.95 -23.98 0.01
C LYS A 299 18.12 -23.23 -0.68
N PRO A 300 18.91 -23.84 -1.57
CA PRO A 300 19.99 -23.14 -2.26
C PRO A 300 19.48 -22.05 -3.21
N LEU A 301 18.32 -22.25 -3.84
CA LEU A 301 17.72 -21.27 -4.72
C LEU A 301 17.28 -20.02 -3.97
N ILE A 302 16.67 -20.19 -2.80
CA ILE A 302 16.24 -19.09 -1.94
C ILE A 302 17.43 -18.32 -1.40
N ALA A 303 18.49 -19.01 -0.94
CA ALA A 303 19.69 -18.37 -0.45
C ALA A 303 20.38 -17.50 -1.52
N ASN A 304 20.31 -17.91 -2.79
CA ASN A 304 20.86 -17.15 -3.91
C ASN A 304 19.97 -16.00 -4.40
N HIS A 305 18.67 -16.03 -4.08
CA HIS A 305 17.70 -15.07 -4.57
C HIS A 305 16.76 -14.55 -3.46
N PRO A 306 17.29 -13.90 -2.40
CA PRO A 306 16.47 -13.41 -1.30
C PRO A 306 15.52 -12.29 -1.76
N GLY A 307 14.34 -12.29 -1.22
CA GLY A 307 13.34 -11.23 -1.47
C GLY A 307 12.64 -11.31 -2.81
N LEU A 308 12.62 -12.47 -3.46
CA LEU A 308 11.78 -12.68 -4.64
C LEU A 308 10.30 -12.43 -4.29
N ARG A 309 9.58 -11.91 -5.27
CA ARG A 309 8.15 -11.59 -5.16
C ARG A 309 7.36 -12.27 -6.26
N ILE A 310 6.08 -12.52 -5.98
CA ILE A 310 5.12 -12.97 -6.98
C ILE A 310 4.37 -11.74 -7.50
N PRO A 311 4.72 -11.21 -8.67
CA PRO A 311 4.11 -10.00 -9.18
C PRO A 311 2.65 -10.24 -9.54
N GLY A 312 1.81 -9.25 -9.18
CA GLY A 312 0.43 -9.19 -9.62
C GLY A 312 0.26 -8.58 -11.03
N THR A 313 -0.96 -8.16 -11.33
CA THR A 313 -1.28 -7.42 -12.56
C THR A 313 -2.02 -6.13 -12.23
N LEU A 314 -1.87 -5.12 -13.09
CA LEU A 314 -2.70 -3.91 -13.08
C LEU A 314 -3.97 -4.07 -13.92
N ASP A 315 -3.94 -4.99 -14.91
CA ASP A 315 -5.02 -5.20 -15.85
C ASP A 315 -5.26 -6.71 -16.01
N ILE A 316 -6.46 -7.14 -15.58
CA ILE A 316 -6.88 -8.55 -15.66
C ILE A 316 -7.13 -8.95 -17.12
N PHE A 317 -7.63 -8.05 -17.96
CA PHE A 317 -7.87 -8.31 -19.38
C PHE A 317 -6.53 -8.52 -20.11
N GLU A 318 -5.54 -7.67 -19.87
CA GLU A 318 -4.17 -7.84 -20.39
C GLU A 318 -3.57 -9.18 -19.95
N LEU A 319 -3.78 -9.58 -18.70
CA LEU A 319 -3.30 -10.86 -18.17
C LEU A 319 -3.98 -12.03 -18.87
N GLY A 320 -5.31 -12.00 -19.00
CA GLY A 320 -6.10 -13.06 -19.69
C GLY A 320 -5.70 -13.18 -21.16
N LEU A 321 -5.57 -12.07 -21.86
CA LEU A 321 -5.13 -12.05 -23.26
C LEU A 321 -3.73 -12.68 -23.42
N ARG A 322 -2.79 -12.32 -22.54
CA ARG A 322 -1.44 -12.91 -22.55
C ARG A 322 -1.44 -14.41 -22.23
N ALA A 323 -2.29 -14.84 -21.30
CA ALA A 323 -2.42 -16.26 -20.97
C ALA A 323 -2.94 -17.06 -22.17
N ILE A 324 -3.94 -16.55 -22.88
CA ILE A 324 -4.50 -17.21 -24.08
C ILE A 324 -3.48 -17.22 -25.23
N LEU A 325 -2.91 -16.06 -25.55
CA LEU A 325 -1.93 -15.96 -26.64
C LEU A 325 -0.64 -16.73 -26.35
N GLY A 326 -0.29 -16.91 -25.07
CA GLY A 326 0.91 -17.64 -24.65
C GLY A 326 0.80 -19.17 -24.63
N GLN A 327 -0.37 -19.74 -24.89
CA GLN A 327 -0.58 -21.19 -24.71
C GLN A 327 0.22 -22.08 -25.66
N GLN A 328 0.50 -21.62 -26.86
CA GLN A 328 1.16 -22.47 -27.89
C GLN A 328 2.37 -21.80 -28.57
N ILE A 329 2.79 -20.63 -28.06
CA ILE A 329 3.88 -19.85 -28.66
C ILE A 329 4.91 -19.44 -27.61
N THR A 330 6.08 -19.07 -28.07
CA THR A 330 7.12 -18.57 -27.15
C THR A 330 6.69 -17.27 -26.47
N VAL A 331 7.18 -17.03 -25.26
CA VAL A 331 6.93 -15.78 -24.50
C VAL A 331 7.28 -14.54 -25.34
N LYS A 332 8.33 -14.60 -26.16
CA LYS A 332 8.74 -13.53 -27.06
C LYS A 332 7.70 -13.26 -28.13
N ALA A 333 7.14 -14.29 -28.76
CA ALA A 333 6.10 -14.18 -29.77
C ALA A 333 4.78 -13.68 -29.15
N ALA A 334 4.36 -14.23 -28.01
CA ALA A 334 3.17 -13.77 -27.29
C ALA A 334 3.26 -12.28 -26.91
N ARG A 335 4.45 -11.81 -26.52
CA ARG A 335 4.70 -10.41 -26.19
C ARG A 335 4.58 -9.47 -27.39
N LEU A 336 5.03 -9.89 -28.55
CA LEU A 336 4.87 -9.14 -29.81
C LEU A 336 3.42 -9.07 -30.24
N GLN A 337 2.70 -10.19 -30.16
CA GLN A 337 1.27 -10.25 -30.51
C GLN A 337 0.39 -9.46 -29.54
N SER A 338 0.67 -9.47 -28.23
CA SER A 338 -0.09 -8.70 -27.24
C SER A 338 0.12 -7.19 -27.38
N SER A 339 1.12 -6.73 -28.13
CA SER A 339 1.32 -5.31 -28.42
C SER A 339 0.52 -4.80 -29.63
N LEU A 340 -0.11 -5.68 -30.41
CA LEU A 340 -0.92 -5.31 -31.59
C LEU A 340 -2.31 -4.71 -31.24
N PRO A 341 -3.06 -5.20 -30.21
CA PRO A 341 -4.38 -4.66 -29.90
C PRO A 341 -4.41 -3.33 -29.14
N THR A 342 -3.26 -2.78 -28.72
CA THR A 342 -3.19 -1.51 -27.98
C THR A 342 -3.40 -0.27 -28.89
N LEU A 343 -4.13 -0.42 -29.97
CA LEU A 343 -4.49 0.68 -30.90
C LEU A 343 -5.46 1.71 -30.30
N LEU A 344 -5.90 1.57 -29.04
CA LEU A 344 -6.84 2.49 -28.40
C LEU A 344 -6.21 3.56 -27.51
N CYS A 345 -4.90 3.57 -27.32
CA CYS A 345 -4.19 4.65 -26.63
C CYS A 345 -2.90 4.97 -27.38
N SER A 346 -2.68 6.24 -27.74
CA SER A 346 -1.40 6.73 -28.25
C SER A 346 -0.37 6.80 -27.12
N PRO A 347 0.51 5.80 -26.95
CA PRO A 347 1.48 5.80 -25.85
C PRO A 347 2.50 6.93 -25.96
N HIS A 348 2.73 7.44 -27.18
CA HIS A 348 3.71 8.49 -27.46
C HIS A 348 3.45 9.80 -26.72
N GLN A 349 2.19 10.18 -26.54
CA GLN A 349 1.83 11.42 -25.85
C GLN A 349 2.20 11.38 -24.38
N TYR A 350 1.98 10.24 -23.71
CA TYR A 350 2.33 10.07 -22.29
C TYR A 350 3.83 9.97 -22.03
N TRP A 351 4.59 9.42 -22.99
CA TRP A 351 6.04 9.38 -22.88
C TRP A 351 6.68 10.75 -23.10
N SER A 352 6.11 11.59 -24.01
CA SER A 352 6.55 12.97 -24.22
C SER A 352 6.23 13.87 -23.02
N ASP A 353 5.03 13.73 -22.44
CA ASP A 353 4.62 14.49 -21.25
C ASP A 353 5.48 14.12 -20.03
N TRP A 354 5.81 12.82 -19.88
CA TRP A 354 6.73 12.38 -18.85
C TRP A 354 8.16 12.91 -19.07
N ALA A 355 8.67 12.86 -20.29
CA ALA A 355 10.00 13.39 -20.64
C ALA A 355 10.09 14.90 -20.43
N ALA A 356 9.01 15.64 -20.68
CA ALA A 356 8.93 17.07 -20.44
C ALA A 356 8.85 17.44 -18.94
N SER A 357 8.27 16.56 -18.11
CA SER A 357 8.18 16.76 -16.65
C SER A 357 9.45 16.36 -15.89
N SER A 358 10.46 15.79 -16.55
CA SER A 358 11.63 15.21 -15.93
C SER A 358 12.81 16.19 -15.76
N ASP A 359 12.58 17.30 -15.06
CA ASP A 359 13.70 18.01 -14.41
C ASP A 359 14.15 17.25 -13.15
N TYR A 360 14.79 16.08 -13.41
CA TYR A 360 15.16 15.09 -12.40
C TYR A 360 16.37 15.51 -11.51
N SER A 361 16.98 16.67 -11.77
CA SER A 361 18.19 17.09 -11.05
C SER A 361 17.96 17.60 -9.63
N ALA A 362 16.72 17.99 -9.27
CA ALA A 362 16.45 18.68 -8.00
C ALA A 362 15.99 17.77 -6.83
N ILE A 363 15.64 16.48 -7.05
CA ILE A 363 15.05 15.63 -6.01
C ILE A 363 15.98 14.55 -5.46
N CYS A 364 17.18 14.38 -6.02
CA CYS A 364 18.16 13.38 -5.58
C CYS A 364 19.21 13.90 -4.57
N THR A 365 19.17 15.16 -4.18
CA THR A 365 20.10 15.73 -3.19
C THR A 365 19.31 16.29 -2.00
N ASN A 366 18.77 15.40 -1.15
CA ASN A 366 18.58 15.63 0.31
C ASN A 366 18.12 14.36 1.01
#